data_cbc28d4a5378425cf0849773ffa54977
#
_entry.id   cbc28d4a5378425cf0849773ffa54977
#
_cell.length_a   1.000
_cell.length_b   1.000
_cell.length_c   1.000
_cell.angle_alpha   90.00
_cell.angle_beta   90.00
_cell.angle_gamma   90.00
#
_symmetry.space_group_name_H-M   'P 1'
#
loop_
_entity.id
_entity.type
_entity.pdbx_description
1 polymer ?
#
loop_
_entity_poly.entity_id
_entity_poly.type
_entity_poly.pdbx_seq_one_letter_code
_entity_poly.pdbx_strand_id
1 'polypeptide(L)'
;MTAFHKIILSFLVAFILTLPAGAAELRLEDFFKGRTSATGSFGTITGYSRQFDVSLHGRWDGRTLVLREDFRYDDGEKDTKTWRFRKTGWNTYIGTREDVLGEAKVILAGDKAYFNYLVDLDEGEGRNIVRFYDKLTLSADGQTIVNTARVFKGPLPVAWVRVDFKR
;
A
#
# COMPACT_ATOMS: atom_id res chain seq x y z
N MET A 1 -51.92 4.02 61.88
CA MET A 1 -50.83 3.05 61.55
C MET A 1 -50.58 3.13 60.04
N THR A 2 -49.63 3.93 59.65
CA THR A 2 -49.33 4.25 58.24
C THR A 2 -48.07 3.51 57.81
N ALA A 3 -48.23 2.56 56.87
CA ALA A 3 -47.09 1.79 56.32
C ALA A 3 -46.39 2.57 55.20
N PHE A 4 -45.15 2.91 55.43
CA PHE A 4 -44.26 3.53 54.39
C PHE A 4 -43.69 2.43 53.48
N HIS A 5 -44.08 2.45 52.21
CA HIS A 5 -43.44 1.64 51.16
C HIS A 5 -42.20 2.36 50.68
N LYS A 6 -41.03 1.77 50.91
CA LYS A 6 -39.76 2.22 50.32
C LYS A 6 -39.64 1.63 48.93
N ILE A 7 -39.72 2.47 47.89
CA ILE A 7 -39.38 2.13 46.52
C ILE A 7 -37.86 2.23 46.35
N ILE A 8 -37.21 1.08 46.19
CA ILE A 8 -35.81 1.01 45.85
C ILE A 8 -35.69 1.05 44.32
N LEU A 9 -35.27 2.21 43.80
CA LEU A 9 -34.99 2.41 42.37
C LEU A 9 -33.58 1.88 42.06
N SER A 10 -33.47 0.66 41.53
CA SER A 10 -32.19 0.09 41.06
C SER A 10 -31.81 0.72 39.75
N PHE A 11 -30.75 1.57 39.80
CA PHE A 11 -30.08 2.09 38.59
C PHE A 11 -29.19 1.00 38.02
N LEU A 12 -29.61 0.38 36.92
CA LEU A 12 -28.78 -0.54 36.12
C LEU A 12 -27.87 0.30 35.24
N VAL A 13 -26.61 0.51 35.65
CA VAL A 13 -25.58 1.15 34.82
C VAL A 13 -25.12 0.14 33.78
N ALA A 14 -25.59 0.24 32.54
CA ALA A 14 -25.07 -0.52 31.42
C ALA A 14 -23.66 -0.04 31.07
N PHE A 15 -22.65 -0.81 31.45
CA PHE A 15 -21.25 -0.57 31.08
C PHE A 15 -21.08 -1.01 29.63
N ILE A 16 -21.14 -0.06 28.68
CA ILE A 16 -20.84 -0.32 27.26
C ILE A 16 -19.33 -0.54 27.16
N LEU A 17 -18.90 -1.80 27.08
CA LEU A 17 -17.54 -2.19 26.73
C LEU A 17 -17.30 -1.79 25.26
N THR A 18 -16.72 -0.63 25.02
CA THR A 18 -16.15 -0.29 23.72
C THR A 18 -14.92 -1.17 23.51
N LEU A 19 -15.07 -2.24 22.73
CA LEU A 19 -13.92 -3.00 22.25
C LEU A 19 -13.07 -2.04 21.41
N PRO A 20 -11.74 -1.96 21.64
CA PRO A 20 -10.89 -1.19 20.76
C PRO A 20 -11.05 -1.78 19.35
N ALA A 21 -11.41 -0.95 18.38
CA ALA A 21 -11.38 -1.32 16.98
C ALA A 21 -9.92 -1.75 16.68
N GLY A 22 -9.69 -3.03 16.45
CA GLY A 22 -8.37 -3.54 16.09
C GLY A 22 -7.87 -2.72 14.90
N ALA A 23 -6.63 -2.23 14.96
CA ALA A 23 -6.02 -1.52 13.84
C ALA A 23 -6.15 -2.38 12.58
N ALA A 24 -6.59 -1.79 11.47
CA ALA A 24 -6.75 -2.51 10.21
C ALA A 24 -5.41 -3.14 9.81
N GLU A 25 -5.40 -4.46 9.56
CA GLU A 25 -4.21 -5.18 9.15
C GLU A 25 -4.10 -5.13 7.62
N LEU A 26 -2.97 -4.67 7.09
CA LEU A 26 -2.76 -4.61 5.66
C LEU A 26 -2.50 -6.01 5.10
N ARG A 27 -3.29 -6.39 4.09
CA ARG A 27 -3.04 -7.51 3.19
C ARG A 27 -3.20 -7.03 1.76
N LEU A 28 -2.21 -7.31 0.91
CA LEU A 28 -2.20 -6.79 -0.46
C LEU A 28 -3.42 -7.27 -1.24
N GLU A 29 -3.78 -8.55 -1.13
CA GLU A 29 -4.93 -9.13 -1.78
C GLU A 29 -6.27 -8.55 -1.32
N ASP A 30 -6.38 -8.17 -0.04
CA ASP A 30 -7.62 -7.62 0.50
C ASP A 30 -7.85 -6.18 0.02
N PHE A 31 -6.80 -5.41 -0.16
CA PHE A 31 -6.91 -4.03 -0.64
C PHE A 31 -6.98 -3.94 -2.17
N PHE A 32 -6.10 -4.65 -2.88
CA PHE A 32 -5.93 -4.49 -4.32
C PHE A 32 -6.76 -5.45 -5.19
N LYS A 33 -7.44 -6.43 -4.63
CA LYS A 33 -8.36 -7.28 -5.40
C LYS A 33 -9.53 -6.48 -5.95
N GLY A 34 -9.74 -6.54 -7.27
CA GLY A 34 -10.75 -5.76 -7.98
C GLY A 34 -10.17 -4.48 -8.55
N ARG A 35 -10.94 -3.40 -8.53
CA ARG A 35 -10.54 -2.10 -9.05
C ARG A 35 -10.17 -1.16 -7.92
N THR A 36 -9.04 -0.49 -8.07
CA THR A 36 -8.60 0.62 -7.23
C THR A 36 -8.08 1.74 -8.13
N SER A 37 -7.98 2.94 -7.60
CA SER A 37 -7.39 4.09 -8.28
C SER A 37 -6.30 4.69 -7.42
N ALA A 38 -5.38 5.43 -8.05
CA ALA A 38 -4.37 6.17 -7.32
C ALA A 38 -4.01 7.47 -8.03
N THR A 39 -3.54 8.43 -7.26
CA THR A 39 -2.84 9.61 -7.75
C THR A 39 -1.44 9.61 -7.16
N GLY A 40 -0.45 10.05 -7.92
CA GLY A 40 0.91 10.02 -7.44
C GLY A 40 1.78 11.14 -7.99
N SER A 41 2.94 11.28 -7.36
CA SER A 41 3.99 12.18 -7.81
C SER A 41 5.36 11.53 -7.65
N PHE A 42 6.22 11.84 -8.59
CA PHE A 42 7.64 11.49 -8.59
C PHE A 42 8.46 12.78 -8.59
N GLY A 43 9.54 12.83 -7.82
CA GLY A 43 10.46 13.96 -7.81
C GLY A 43 11.90 13.49 -7.70
N THR A 44 12.83 14.27 -8.29
CA THR A 44 14.26 14.01 -8.22
C THR A 44 14.99 15.12 -7.47
N ILE A 45 16.20 14.81 -6.97
CA ILE A 45 17.09 15.81 -6.34
C ILE A 45 17.54 16.92 -7.29
N THR A 46 17.41 16.71 -8.62
CA THR A 46 17.75 17.70 -9.65
C THR A 46 16.60 18.66 -9.97
N GLY A 47 15.46 18.53 -9.27
CA GLY A 47 14.30 19.41 -9.43
C GLY A 47 13.30 18.95 -10.50
N TYR A 48 13.54 17.83 -11.21
CA TYR A 48 12.53 17.24 -12.07
C TYR A 48 11.38 16.67 -11.24
N SER A 49 10.15 16.92 -11.64
CA SER A 49 8.96 16.34 -11.01
C SER A 49 7.90 15.98 -12.05
N ARG A 50 7.09 14.98 -11.75
CA ARG A 50 6.03 14.47 -12.62
C ARG A 50 4.87 13.99 -11.76
N GLN A 51 3.64 14.27 -12.20
CA GLN A 51 2.42 13.75 -11.59
C GLN A 51 1.80 12.67 -12.48
N PHE A 52 1.02 11.79 -11.87
CA PHE A 52 0.34 10.72 -12.59
C PHE A 52 -0.91 10.24 -11.87
N ASP A 53 -1.87 9.76 -12.66
CA ASP A 53 -3.01 8.96 -12.23
C ASP A 53 -2.76 7.51 -12.59
N VAL A 54 -3.28 6.59 -11.77
CA VAL A 54 -3.19 5.15 -12.01
C VAL A 54 -4.56 4.51 -11.86
N SER A 55 -4.95 3.73 -12.85
CA SER A 55 -6.06 2.79 -12.73
C SER A 55 -5.50 1.39 -12.47
N LEU A 56 -5.94 0.74 -11.39
CA LEU A 56 -5.43 -0.55 -11.01
C LEU A 56 -6.51 -1.63 -11.11
N HIS A 57 -6.11 -2.83 -11.52
CA HIS A 57 -6.95 -4.00 -11.52
C HIS A 57 -6.21 -5.22 -10.97
N GLY A 58 -6.64 -5.69 -9.79
CA GLY A 58 -6.06 -6.82 -9.08
C GLY A 58 -6.87 -8.10 -9.20
N ARG A 59 -6.19 -9.22 -9.45
CA ARG A 59 -6.75 -10.58 -9.43
C ARG A 59 -6.00 -11.42 -8.41
N TRP A 60 -6.75 -12.08 -7.55
CA TRP A 60 -6.22 -12.99 -6.54
C TRP A 60 -6.67 -14.42 -6.81
N ASP A 61 -5.75 -15.36 -6.91
CA ASP A 61 -6.02 -16.79 -7.18
C ASP A 61 -5.97 -17.68 -5.92
N GLY A 62 -5.84 -17.07 -4.72
CA GLY A 62 -5.63 -17.78 -3.45
C GLY A 62 -4.17 -17.81 -3.01
N ARG A 63 -3.21 -17.51 -3.90
CA ARG A 63 -1.77 -17.51 -3.63
C ARG A 63 -1.02 -16.32 -4.23
N THR A 64 -1.44 -15.86 -5.39
CA THR A 64 -0.79 -14.79 -6.15
C THR A 64 -1.76 -13.67 -6.46
N LEU A 65 -1.38 -12.45 -6.10
CA LEU A 65 -2.04 -11.23 -6.55
C LEU A 65 -1.35 -10.75 -7.83
N VAL A 66 -2.09 -10.75 -8.94
CA VAL A 66 -1.68 -10.10 -10.19
C VAL A 66 -2.32 -8.73 -10.21
N LEU A 67 -1.52 -7.67 -10.15
CA LEU A 67 -1.96 -6.28 -10.10
C LEU A 67 -1.47 -5.53 -11.34
N ARG A 68 -2.39 -5.26 -12.26
CA ARG A 68 -2.14 -4.41 -13.42
C ARG A 68 -2.33 -2.96 -13.02
N GLU A 69 -1.40 -2.10 -13.42
CA GLU A 69 -1.33 -0.67 -13.18
C GLU A 69 -1.25 0.06 -14.53
N ASP A 70 -2.29 0.82 -14.88
CA ASP A 70 -2.33 1.65 -16.09
C ASP A 70 -2.11 3.11 -15.69
N PHE A 71 -0.93 3.65 -16.00
CA PHE A 71 -0.49 5.01 -15.68
C PHE A 71 -0.91 5.99 -16.76
N ARG A 72 -1.26 7.19 -16.32
CA ARG A 72 -1.41 8.38 -17.16
C ARG A 72 -0.68 9.54 -16.50
N TYR A 73 0.36 10.00 -17.15
CA TYR A 73 1.18 11.10 -16.68
C TYR A 73 0.62 12.46 -17.09
N ASP A 74 1.01 13.54 -16.38
CA ASP A 74 0.57 14.90 -16.62
C ASP A 74 1.03 15.49 -17.96
N ASP A 75 2.10 14.93 -18.56
CA ASP A 75 2.57 15.26 -19.92
C ASP A 75 1.85 14.48 -21.04
N GLY A 76 0.87 13.62 -20.68
CA GLY A 76 0.07 12.82 -21.61
C GLY A 76 0.65 11.44 -21.93
N GLU A 77 1.85 11.12 -21.49
CA GLU A 77 2.44 9.78 -21.62
C GLU A 77 1.59 8.74 -20.87
N LYS A 78 1.62 7.51 -21.36
CA LYS A 78 0.95 6.36 -20.74
C LYS A 78 1.93 5.22 -20.60
N ASP A 79 1.80 4.48 -19.51
CA ASP A 79 2.56 3.26 -19.27
C ASP A 79 1.68 2.21 -18.61
N THR A 80 2.06 0.94 -18.72
CA THR A 80 1.38 -0.16 -18.05
C THR A 80 2.43 -1.04 -17.39
N LYS A 81 2.26 -1.29 -16.10
CA LYS A 81 3.10 -2.20 -15.33
C LYS A 81 2.23 -3.31 -14.73
N THR A 82 2.82 -4.49 -14.53
CA THR A 82 2.09 -5.62 -13.93
C THR A 82 2.90 -6.26 -12.82
N TRP A 83 2.52 -6.02 -11.59
CA TRP A 83 3.05 -6.74 -10.44
C TRP A 83 2.43 -8.13 -10.30
N ARG A 84 3.26 -9.10 -9.90
CA ARG A 84 2.84 -10.42 -9.46
C ARG A 84 3.38 -10.66 -8.05
N PHE A 85 2.51 -10.57 -7.05
CA PHE A 85 2.87 -10.77 -5.65
C PHE A 85 2.46 -12.17 -5.22
N ARG A 86 3.44 -13.08 -5.12
CA ARG A 86 3.23 -14.44 -4.61
C ARG A 86 3.39 -14.44 -3.09
N LYS A 87 2.34 -14.83 -2.38
CA LYS A 87 2.36 -14.97 -0.92
C LYS A 87 3.27 -16.13 -0.52
N THR A 88 4.24 -15.87 0.34
CA THR A 88 5.25 -16.82 0.79
C THR A 88 5.14 -17.15 2.28
N GLY A 89 4.40 -16.35 3.03
CA GLY A 89 4.10 -16.55 4.43
C GLY A 89 2.87 -15.74 4.84
N TRP A 90 2.52 -15.76 6.10
CA TRP A 90 1.35 -15.02 6.59
C TRP A 90 1.50 -13.50 6.40
N ASN A 91 2.73 -12.97 6.49
CA ASN A 91 3.05 -11.55 6.38
C ASN A 91 4.13 -11.25 5.32
N THR A 92 4.40 -12.19 4.39
CA THR A 92 5.47 -12.01 3.39
C THR A 92 5.00 -12.36 2.00
N TYR A 93 5.51 -11.59 1.01
CA TYR A 93 5.33 -11.84 -0.41
C TYR A 93 6.66 -11.67 -1.14
N ILE A 94 6.74 -12.33 -2.28
CA ILE A 94 7.74 -12.08 -3.31
C ILE A 94 7.02 -11.45 -4.49
N GLY A 95 7.48 -10.27 -4.90
CA GLY A 95 6.94 -9.53 -6.05
C GLY A 95 7.87 -9.61 -7.26
N THR A 96 7.29 -9.70 -8.45
CA THR A 96 8.00 -9.54 -9.72
C THR A 96 7.26 -8.54 -10.58
N ARG A 97 8.00 -7.78 -11.38
CA ARG A 97 7.50 -6.83 -12.38
C ARG A 97 8.51 -6.76 -13.53
N GLU A 98 8.09 -6.36 -14.71
CA GLU A 98 8.88 -6.40 -15.95
C GLU A 98 10.20 -5.63 -15.88
N ASP A 99 10.23 -4.50 -15.15
CA ASP A 99 11.40 -3.64 -14.96
C ASP A 99 12.17 -3.90 -13.64
N VAL A 100 11.69 -4.87 -12.82
CA VAL A 100 12.34 -5.24 -11.56
C VAL A 100 13.39 -6.30 -11.79
N LEU A 101 14.62 -6.03 -11.36
CA LEU A 101 15.72 -6.98 -11.42
C LEU A 101 15.60 -8.00 -10.29
N GLY A 102 15.34 -9.26 -10.67
CA GLY A 102 15.12 -10.34 -9.72
C GLY A 102 13.74 -10.24 -9.05
N GLU A 103 13.72 -10.22 -7.72
CA GLU A 103 12.49 -10.26 -6.93
C GLU A 103 12.44 -9.12 -5.92
N ALA A 104 11.24 -8.53 -5.76
CA ALA A 104 10.93 -7.60 -4.69
C ALA A 104 10.54 -8.37 -3.42
N LYS A 105 11.24 -8.14 -2.32
CA LYS A 105 10.82 -8.67 -1.00
C LYS A 105 9.80 -7.72 -0.38
N VAL A 106 8.68 -8.28 0.07
CA VAL A 106 7.60 -7.55 0.72
C VAL A 106 7.35 -8.13 2.10
N ILE A 107 7.36 -7.28 3.12
CA ILE A 107 7.09 -7.65 4.51
C ILE A 107 5.96 -6.78 5.04
N LEU A 108 4.93 -7.41 5.61
CA LEU A 108 3.83 -6.73 6.28
C LEU A 108 4.08 -6.62 7.78
N ALA A 109 3.66 -5.49 8.37
CA ALA A 109 3.71 -5.24 9.80
C ALA A 109 2.50 -4.38 10.21
N GLY A 110 1.44 -5.02 10.70
CA GLY A 110 0.17 -4.35 11.05
C GLY A 110 -0.44 -3.65 9.83
N ASP A 111 -0.63 -2.34 9.93
CA ASP A 111 -1.17 -1.48 8.87
C ASP A 111 -0.14 -1.13 7.76
N LYS A 112 1.07 -1.69 7.81
CA LYS A 112 2.17 -1.30 6.91
C LYS A 112 2.68 -2.45 6.05
N ALA A 113 3.18 -2.11 4.84
CA ALA A 113 3.98 -2.98 3.99
C ALA A 113 5.28 -2.28 3.60
N TYR A 114 6.37 -3.04 3.59
CA TYR A 114 7.70 -2.57 3.20
C TYR A 114 8.20 -3.37 2.02
N PHE A 115 8.64 -2.66 0.97
CA PHE A 115 9.19 -3.25 -0.24
C PHE A 115 10.65 -2.83 -0.41
N ASN A 116 11.45 -3.73 -0.94
CA ASN A 116 12.83 -3.46 -1.32
C ASN A 116 13.14 -4.19 -2.63
N TYR A 117 13.49 -3.45 -3.68
CA TYR A 117 13.75 -4.01 -5.00
C TYR A 117 14.64 -3.10 -5.85
N LEU A 118 15.23 -3.68 -6.89
CA LEU A 118 16.02 -2.98 -7.90
C LEU A 118 15.20 -2.83 -9.17
N VAL A 119 15.32 -1.66 -9.81
CA VAL A 119 14.73 -1.35 -11.11
C VAL A 119 15.83 -0.97 -12.07
N ASP A 120 15.78 -1.49 -13.29
CA ASP A 120 16.57 -1.01 -14.41
C ASP A 120 15.77 0.02 -15.19
N LEU A 121 16.15 1.28 -15.11
CA LEU A 121 15.43 2.38 -15.78
C LEU A 121 15.70 2.45 -17.29
N ASP A 122 16.72 1.73 -17.78
CA ASP A 122 17.12 1.70 -19.19
C ASP A 122 16.66 0.40 -19.90
N GLU A 123 15.67 -0.30 -19.33
CA GLU A 123 15.02 -1.49 -19.88
C GLU A 123 15.99 -2.55 -20.44
N GLY A 124 16.89 -3.05 -19.59
CA GLY A 124 17.80 -4.17 -19.91
C GLY A 124 19.20 -3.76 -20.32
N GLU A 125 19.51 -2.49 -20.42
CA GLU A 125 20.89 -2.03 -20.63
C GLU A 125 21.78 -2.15 -19.39
N GLY A 126 21.18 -2.27 -18.20
CA GLY A 126 21.88 -2.50 -16.93
C GLY A 126 22.72 -1.31 -16.43
N ARG A 127 22.62 -0.16 -17.08
CA ARG A 127 23.44 1.01 -16.76
C ARG A 127 22.81 1.97 -15.75
N ASN A 128 21.47 1.94 -15.64
CA ASN A 128 20.74 2.87 -14.79
C ASN A 128 19.90 2.15 -13.73
N ILE A 129 20.58 1.30 -12.95
CA ILE A 129 19.95 0.54 -11.88
C ILE A 129 19.78 1.41 -10.65
N VAL A 130 18.56 1.45 -10.12
CA VAL A 130 18.21 2.15 -8.89
C VAL A 130 17.51 1.20 -7.91
N ARG A 131 17.62 1.50 -6.62
CA ARG A 131 16.96 0.76 -5.55
C ARG A 131 15.81 1.53 -4.98
N PHE A 132 14.66 0.90 -4.92
CA PHE A 132 13.45 1.40 -4.27
C PHE A 132 13.30 0.84 -2.87
N TYR A 133 12.91 1.70 -1.94
CA TYR A 133 12.42 1.37 -0.61
C TYR A 133 11.05 2.01 -0.45
N ASP A 134 10.00 1.21 -0.58
CA ASP A 134 8.62 1.65 -0.44
C ASP A 134 8.07 1.32 0.95
N LYS A 135 7.25 2.21 1.46
CA LYS A 135 6.43 1.99 2.63
C LYS A 135 4.98 2.33 2.31
N LEU A 136 4.12 1.33 2.29
CA LEU A 136 2.68 1.47 2.21
C LEU A 136 2.13 1.58 3.64
N THR A 137 1.15 2.46 3.84
CA THR A 137 0.43 2.58 5.11
C THR A 137 -1.06 2.59 4.83
N LEU A 138 -1.79 1.64 5.39
CA LEU A 138 -3.24 1.52 5.30
C LEU A 138 -3.90 2.48 6.29
N SER A 139 -4.95 3.18 5.86
CA SER A 139 -5.78 3.99 6.75
C SER A 139 -6.57 3.14 7.74
N ALA A 140 -6.97 3.72 8.87
CA ALA A 140 -7.71 3.02 9.91
C ALA A 140 -9.06 2.45 9.42
N ASP A 141 -9.69 3.09 8.44
CA ASP A 141 -10.94 2.64 7.81
C ASP A 141 -10.73 1.59 6.69
N GLY A 142 -9.47 1.29 6.35
CA GLY A 142 -9.12 0.34 5.30
C GLY A 142 -9.42 0.80 3.87
N GLN A 143 -9.78 2.06 3.64
CA GLN A 143 -10.22 2.56 2.34
C GLN A 143 -9.10 3.19 1.50
N THR A 144 -8.01 3.62 2.14
CA THR A 144 -6.89 4.26 1.46
C THR A 144 -5.56 3.67 1.88
N ILE A 145 -4.59 3.68 0.96
CA ILE A 145 -3.18 3.38 1.24
C ILE A 145 -2.35 4.56 0.75
N VAL A 146 -1.42 5.00 1.57
CA VAL A 146 -0.37 5.93 1.16
C VAL A 146 0.92 5.15 0.98
N ASN A 147 1.50 5.17 -0.22
CA ASN A 147 2.86 4.72 -0.48
C ASN A 147 3.82 5.91 -0.49
N THR A 148 4.93 5.76 0.20
CA THR A 148 6.08 6.65 0.10
C THR A 148 7.31 5.82 -0.26
N ALA A 149 8.01 6.21 -1.33
CA ALA A 149 9.23 5.54 -1.74
C ALA A 149 10.43 6.49 -1.71
N ARG A 150 11.58 5.95 -1.36
CA ARG A 150 12.89 6.57 -1.56
C ARG A 150 13.66 5.75 -2.58
N VAL A 151 14.27 6.46 -3.55
CA VAL A 151 15.02 5.85 -4.64
C VAL A 151 16.49 6.21 -4.50
N PHE A 152 17.34 5.18 -4.58
CA PHE A 152 18.78 5.33 -4.42
C PHE A 152 19.53 4.83 -5.66
N LYS A 153 20.57 5.56 -6.07
CA LYS A 153 21.59 5.09 -7.02
C LYS A 153 22.89 4.87 -6.25
N GLY A 154 23.23 3.60 -6.03
CA GLY A 154 24.28 3.26 -5.06
C GLY A 154 23.90 3.77 -3.65
N PRO A 155 24.78 4.51 -2.96
CA PRO A 155 24.48 5.06 -1.63
C PRO A 155 23.70 6.40 -1.67
N LEU A 156 23.51 7.00 -2.85
CA LEU A 156 22.97 8.34 -2.98
C LEU A 156 21.45 8.30 -3.15
N PRO A 157 20.66 9.03 -2.33
CA PRO A 157 19.25 9.25 -2.59
C PRO A 157 19.11 10.16 -3.82
N VAL A 158 18.37 9.71 -4.84
CA VAL A 158 18.24 10.43 -6.13
C VAL A 158 16.82 10.88 -6.43
N ALA A 159 15.81 10.21 -5.82
CA ALA A 159 14.41 10.53 -6.06
C ALA A 159 13.51 10.06 -4.91
N TRP A 160 12.27 10.54 -4.97
CA TRP A 160 11.17 10.10 -4.09
C TRP A 160 9.90 9.92 -4.90
N VAL A 161 9.03 9.03 -4.42
CA VAL A 161 7.68 8.81 -4.98
C VAL A 161 6.67 8.87 -3.85
N ARG A 162 5.51 9.45 -4.13
CA ARG A 162 4.32 9.36 -3.30
C ARG A 162 3.16 8.88 -4.16
N VAL A 163 2.40 7.92 -3.66
CA VAL A 163 1.16 7.44 -4.31
C VAL A 163 0.08 7.28 -3.26
N ASP A 164 -1.07 7.89 -3.52
CA ASP A 164 -2.25 7.81 -2.66
C ASP A 164 -3.30 6.93 -3.37
N PHE A 165 -3.47 5.69 -2.86
CA PHE A 165 -4.42 4.70 -3.41
C PHE A 165 -5.79 4.80 -2.73
N LYS A 166 -6.84 4.52 -3.50
CA LYS A 166 -8.23 4.51 -3.03
C LYS A 166 -9.00 3.33 -3.65
N ARG A 167 -9.79 2.66 -2.78
CA ARG A 167 -10.76 1.62 -3.19
C ARG A 167 -12.07 2.22 -3.64
#